data_856bc806a0ed0450c436827fdb3f050f
#
_entry.id   856bc806a0ed0450c436827fdb3f050f
#
_cell.length_a   1.000
_cell.length_b   1.000
_cell.length_c   1.000
_cell.angle_alpha   90.00
_cell.angle_beta   90.00
_cell.angle_gamma   90.00
#
_symmetry.space_group_name_H-M   'P 1'
#
loop_
_entity.id
_entity.type
_entity.pdbx_description
1 polymer ?
#
loop_
_entity_poly.entity_id
_entity_poly.type
_entity_poly.pdbx_seq_one_letter_code
_entity_poly.pdbx_strand_id
1 'polypeptide(L)'
;MIELTSLARPYAKAIFSAALEVGAMDSVANELNLLGQALHTDKINDIIDNPELSKTDTAAKLISVFETELSDLSKRLIDVLSENSRLNLLHAIFDIYQGLLQEHN
;
A
#
# COMPACT_ATOMS: atom_id res chain seq x y z
N MET A 1 1.78 4.57 22.84
CA MET A 1 1.46 4.88 21.43
C MET A 1 2.11 3.86 20.50
N ILE A 2 1.34 3.29 19.60
CA ILE A 2 1.88 2.33 18.64
C ILE A 2 2.43 3.08 17.44
N GLU A 3 3.69 2.87 17.12
CA GLU A 3 4.30 3.50 15.96
C GLU A 3 3.79 2.89 14.66
N LEU A 4 3.52 3.73 13.66
CA LEU A 4 3.10 3.27 12.33
C LEU A 4 4.13 2.32 11.71
N THR A 5 5.43 2.57 11.95
CA THR A 5 6.50 1.73 11.44
C THR A 5 6.36 0.28 11.91
N SER A 6 6.09 0.09 13.21
CA SER A 6 5.93 -1.26 13.78
C SER A 6 4.74 -1.99 13.18
N LEU A 7 3.62 -1.27 12.96
CA LEU A 7 2.43 -1.85 12.32
C LEU A 7 2.66 -2.15 10.85
N ALA A 8 3.42 -1.29 10.17
CA ALA A 8 3.65 -1.41 8.73
C ALA A 8 4.65 -2.51 8.37
N ARG A 9 5.59 -2.83 9.26
CA ARG A 9 6.70 -3.74 8.96
C ARG A 9 6.26 -5.11 8.42
N PRO A 10 5.29 -5.81 9.02
CA PRO A 10 4.88 -7.11 8.49
C PRO A 10 4.34 -7.03 7.08
N TYR A 11 3.59 -5.96 6.77
CA TYR A 11 3.04 -5.78 5.42
C TYR A 11 4.16 -5.51 4.41
N ALA A 12 5.14 -4.68 4.78
CA ALA A 12 6.26 -4.38 3.90
C ALA A 12 7.09 -5.62 3.61
N LYS A 13 7.37 -6.43 4.62
CA LYS A 13 8.12 -7.68 4.45
C LYS A 13 7.37 -8.66 3.58
N ALA A 14 6.06 -8.78 3.77
CA ALA A 14 5.25 -9.71 3.01
C ALA A 14 5.22 -9.35 1.51
N ILE A 15 5.00 -8.08 1.20
CA ILE A 15 4.96 -7.66 -0.21
C ILE A 15 6.35 -7.68 -0.84
N PHE A 16 7.40 -7.39 -0.07
CA PHE A 16 8.77 -7.49 -0.56
C PHE A 16 9.10 -8.93 -0.97
N SER A 17 8.80 -9.90 -0.10
CA SER A 17 9.00 -11.32 -0.39
C SER A 17 8.23 -11.76 -1.64
N ALA A 18 6.98 -11.35 -1.75
CA ALA A 18 6.16 -11.69 -2.91
C ALA A 18 6.71 -11.07 -4.20
N ALA A 19 7.15 -9.82 -4.14
CA ALA A 19 7.73 -9.14 -5.29
C ALA A 19 9.05 -9.76 -5.72
N LEU A 20 9.89 -10.14 -4.76
CA LEU A 20 11.15 -10.83 -5.02
C LEU A 20 10.92 -12.14 -5.77
N GLU A 21 9.93 -12.90 -5.33
CA GLU A 21 9.61 -14.21 -5.90
C GLU A 21 9.21 -14.13 -7.37
N VAL A 22 8.53 -13.06 -7.78
CA VAL A 22 8.07 -12.90 -9.17
C VAL A 22 8.92 -11.91 -9.98
N GLY A 23 10.02 -11.43 -9.41
CA GLY A 23 10.92 -10.52 -10.11
C GLY A 23 10.35 -9.11 -10.32
N ALA A 24 9.51 -8.63 -9.42
CA ALA A 24 8.80 -7.37 -9.55
C ALA A 24 9.18 -6.34 -8.49
N MET A 25 10.37 -6.46 -7.89
CA MET A 25 10.77 -5.58 -6.78
C MET A 25 10.75 -4.10 -7.14
N ASP A 26 11.27 -3.74 -8.31
CA ASP A 26 11.34 -2.33 -8.70
C ASP A 26 9.98 -1.77 -9.08
N SER A 27 9.17 -2.53 -9.79
CA SER A 27 7.84 -2.07 -10.18
C SER A 27 6.92 -1.90 -8.96
N VAL A 28 7.00 -2.82 -7.99
CA VAL A 28 6.23 -2.69 -6.75
C VAL A 28 6.71 -1.49 -5.94
N ALA A 29 8.01 -1.19 -5.93
CA ALA A 29 8.54 0.01 -5.27
C ALA A 29 7.88 1.26 -5.83
N ASN A 30 7.78 1.36 -7.16
CA ASN A 30 7.15 2.51 -7.81
C ASN A 30 5.67 2.61 -7.48
N GLU A 31 4.97 1.47 -7.42
CA GLU A 31 3.55 1.42 -7.08
C GLU A 31 3.32 1.87 -5.64
N LEU A 32 4.14 1.40 -4.71
CA LEU A 32 4.02 1.80 -3.30
C LEU A 32 4.33 3.28 -3.10
N ASN A 33 5.29 3.82 -3.85
CA ASN A 33 5.59 5.25 -3.82
C ASN A 33 4.37 6.06 -4.27
N LEU A 34 3.75 5.65 -5.37
CA LEU A 34 2.55 6.30 -5.88
C LEU A 34 1.44 6.29 -4.84
N LEU A 35 1.17 5.14 -4.24
CA LEU A 35 0.12 5.00 -3.24
C LEU A 35 0.43 5.80 -1.98
N GLY A 36 1.69 5.78 -1.54
CA GLY A 36 2.10 6.54 -0.36
C GLY A 36 1.91 8.04 -0.55
N GLN A 37 2.27 8.55 -1.72
CA GLN A 37 2.09 9.96 -2.04
C GLN A 37 0.61 10.34 -2.19
N ALA A 38 -0.21 9.42 -2.67
CA ALA A 38 -1.65 9.65 -2.84
C ALA A 38 -2.35 9.98 -1.52
N LEU A 39 -1.82 9.49 -0.39
CA LEU A 39 -2.35 9.81 0.93
C LEU A 39 -2.27 11.31 1.28
N HIS A 40 -1.47 12.06 0.55
CA HIS A 40 -1.36 13.50 0.76
C HIS A 40 -2.36 14.29 -0.08
N THR A 41 -3.23 13.63 -0.83
CA THR A 41 -4.24 14.30 -1.64
C THR A 41 -5.61 14.22 -0.99
N ASP A 42 -6.39 15.31 -1.11
CA ASP A 42 -7.72 15.36 -0.52
C ASP A 42 -8.66 14.32 -1.15
N LYS A 43 -8.55 14.13 -2.45
CA LYS A 43 -9.40 13.16 -3.17
C LYS A 43 -9.27 11.76 -2.60
N ILE A 44 -8.06 11.33 -2.34
CA ILE A 44 -7.81 9.98 -1.82
C ILE A 44 -8.24 9.89 -0.36
N ASN A 45 -7.93 10.91 0.44
CA ASN A 45 -8.35 10.94 1.84
C ASN A 45 -9.88 10.95 1.98
N ASP A 46 -10.59 11.62 1.08
CA ASP A 46 -12.04 11.61 1.07
C ASP A 46 -12.60 10.21 0.83
N ILE A 47 -11.94 9.42 -0.01
CA ILE A 47 -12.34 8.02 -0.23
C ILE A 47 -12.09 7.19 1.03
N ILE A 48 -10.88 7.31 1.59
CA ILE A 48 -10.47 6.51 2.75
C ILE A 48 -11.31 6.84 3.99
N ASP A 49 -11.62 8.12 4.17
CA ASP A 49 -12.31 8.58 5.37
C ASP A 49 -13.84 8.60 5.23
N ASN A 50 -14.39 8.19 4.09
CA ASN A 50 -15.82 8.21 3.85
C ASN A 50 -16.53 7.12 4.68
N PRO A 51 -17.31 7.50 5.72
CA PRO A 51 -17.96 6.53 6.59
C PRO A 51 -19.09 5.76 5.92
N GLU A 52 -19.55 6.20 4.74
CA GLU A 52 -20.62 5.53 4.00
C GLU A 52 -20.12 4.39 3.16
N LEU A 53 -18.80 4.31 2.91
CA LEU A 53 -18.23 3.23 2.13
C LEU A 53 -17.87 2.05 3.03
N SER A 54 -18.21 0.85 2.57
CA SER A 54 -17.71 -0.37 3.22
C SER A 54 -16.20 -0.48 2.96
N LYS A 55 -15.53 -1.34 3.72
CA LYS A 55 -14.10 -1.57 3.51
C LYS A 55 -13.82 -2.12 2.11
N THR A 56 -14.68 -3.01 1.62
CA THR A 56 -14.57 -3.55 0.26
C THR A 56 -14.73 -2.46 -0.79
N ASP A 57 -15.71 -1.56 -0.62
CA ASP A 57 -15.95 -0.48 -1.56
C ASP A 57 -14.82 0.55 -1.55
N THR A 58 -14.26 0.83 -0.37
CA THR A 58 -13.10 1.72 -0.25
C THR A 58 -11.93 1.19 -1.05
N ALA A 59 -11.60 -0.09 -0.87
CA ALA A 59 -10.52 -0.73 -1.62
C ALA A 59 -10.79 -0.70 -3.12
N ALA A 60 -12.01 -1.03 -3.53
CA ALA A 60 -12.38 -1.04 -4.94
C ALA A 60 -12.24 0.35 -5.58
N LYS A 61 -12.63 1.40 -4.87
CA LYS A 61 -12.48 2.78 -5.37
C LYS A 61 -11.03 3.19 -5.51
N LEU A 62 -10.19 2.87 -4.53
CA LEU A 62 -8.76 3.17 -4.61
C LEU A 62 -8.12 2.44 -5.79
N ILE A 63 -8.40 1.16 -5.93
CA ILE A 63 -7.88 0.36 -7.04
C ILE A 63 -8.32 0.95 -8.38
N SER A 64 -9.58 1.39 -8.47
CA SER A 64 -10.13 1.99 -9.67
C SER A 64 -9.39 3.27 -10.07
N VAL A 65 -8.99 4.10 -9.09
CA VAL A 65 -8.25 5.34 -9.36
C VAL A 65 -6.90 5.06 -10.02
N PHE A 66 -6.24 3.98 -9.62
CA PHE A 66 -4.88 3.63 -10.08
C PHE A 66 -4.84 2.38 -10.96
N GLU A 67 -5.93 1.97 -11.51
CA GLU A 67 -6.15 0.65 -12.12
C GLU A 67 -5.01 0.17 -13.03
N THR A 68 -4.54 1.03 -13.94
CA THR A 68 -3.52 0.64 -14.91
C THR A 68 -2.10 0.69 -14.33
N GLU A 69 -1.94 1.25 -13.14
CA GLU A 69 -0.62 1.48 -12.54
C GLU A 69 -0.28 0.48 -11.44
N LEU A 70 -1.23 -0.38 -11.07
CA LEU A 70 -1.03 -1.34 -9.98
C LEU A 70 -1.00 -2.77 -10.49
N SER A 71 -0.03 -3.53 -10.00
CA SER A 71 0.01 -4.97 -10.17
C SER A 71 -0.94 -5.66 -9.19
N ASP A 72 -1.14 -6.95 -9.38
CA ASP A 72 -1.98 -7.74 -8.48
C ASP A 72 -1.47 -7.72 -7.04
N LEU A 73 -0.15 -7.68 -6.85
CA LEU A 73 0.43 -7.62 -5.51
C LEU A 73 0.00 -6.36 -4.77
N SER A 74 0.07 -5.20 -5.43
CA SER A 74 -0.33 -3.94 -4.82
C SER A 74 -1.84 -3.88 -4.59
N LYS A 75 -2.63 -4.43 -5.50
CA LYS A 75 -4.09 -4.50 -5.34
C LYS A 75 -4.48 -5.34 -4.12
N ARG A 76 -3.82 -6.48 -3.94
CA ARG A 76 -4.06 -7.33 -2.75
C ARG A 76 -3.66 -6.62 -1.47
N LEU A 77 -2.56 -5.87 -1.50
CA LEU A 77 -2.15 -5.09 -0.33
C LEU A 77 -3.23 -4.08 0.04
N ILE A 78 -3.79 -3.37 -0.93
CA ILE A 78 -4.87 -2.41 -0.69
C ILE A 78 -6.08 -3.13 -0.06
N ASP A 79 -6.47 -4.28 -0.59
CA ASP A 79 -7.59 -5.04 -0.04
C ASP A 79 -7.36 -5.42 1.43
N VAL A 80 -6.18 -5.93 1.75
CA VAL A 80 -5.83 -6.35 3.11
C VAL A 80 -5.79 -5.16 4.06
N LEU A 81 -5.16 -4.06 3.63
CA LEU A 81 -5.08 -2.85 4.45
C LEU A 81 -6.46 -2.24 4.70
N SER A 82 -7.31 -2.21 3.68
CA SER A 82 -8.67 -1.69 3.83
C SER A 82 -9.48 -2.54 4.80
N GLU A 83 -9.39 -3.86 4.68
CA GLU A 83 -10.09 -4.79 5.56
C GLU A 83 -9.71 -4.59 7.02
N ASN A 84 -8.46 -4.26 7.28
CA ASN A 84 -7.94 -4.03 8.63
C ASN A 84 -8.00 -2.56 9.06
N SER A 85 -8.58 -1.68 8.24
CA SER A 85 -8.64 -0.24 8.48
C SER A 85 -7.24 0.38 8.64
N ARG A 86 -6.29 -0.05 7.82
CA ARG A 86 -4.87 0.33 7.90
C ARG A 86 -4.31 0.94 6.62
N LEU A 87 -5.16 1.52 5.78
CA LEU A 87 -4.70 2.19 4.55
C LEU A 87 -3.74 3.34 4.84
N ASN A 88 -3.83 3.96 6.02
CA ASN A 88 -2.91 5.02 6.45
C ASN A 88 -1.46 4.54 6.61
N LEU A 89 -1.22 3.22 6.56
CA LEU A 89 0.13 2.67 6.66
C LEU A 89 0.89 2.68 5.33
N LEU A 90 0.25 2.99 4.21
CA LEU A 90 0.88 2.88 2.88
C LEU A 90 2.20 3.63 2.78
N HIS A 91 2.29 4.84 3.33
CA HIS A 91 3.54 5.60 3.29
C HIS A 91 4.65 4.92 4.11
N ALA A 92 4.32 4.46 5.31
CA ALA A 92 5.28 3.75 6.16
C ALA A 92 5.71 2.43 5.54
N ILE A 93 4.79 1.72 4.88
CA ILE A 93 5.10 0.48 4.15
C ILE A 93 6.11 0.77 3.05
N PHE A 94 5.90 1.84 2.29
CA PHE A 94 6.83 2.24 1.25
C PHE A 94 8.23 2.50 1.80
N ASP A 95 8.33 3.25 2.90
CA ASP A 95 9.62 3.58 3.50
C ASP A 95 10.38 2.32 3.93
N ILE A 96 9.69 1.38 4.56
CA ILE A 96 10.32 0.12 4.99
C ILE A 96 10.71 -0.72 3.76
N TYR A 97 9.83 -0.78 2.76
CA TYR A 97 10.11 -1.51 1.53
C TYR A 97 11.38 -0.98 0.84
N GLN A 98 11.53 0.35 0.79
CA GLN A 98 12.73 0.98 0.24
C GLN A 98 14.00 0.52 0.96
N GLY A 99 13.94 0.46 2.29
CA GLY A 99 15.06 -0.03 3.09
C GLY A 99 15.41 -1.48 2.77
N LEU A 100 14.39 -2.33 2.62
CA LEU A 100 14.59 -3.73 2.27
C LEU A 100 15.19 -3.88 0.86
N LEU A 101 14.74 -3.05 -0.06
CA LEU A 101 15.25 -3.05 -1.43
C LEU A 101 16.73 -2.64 -1.47
N GLN A 102 17.10 -1.62 -0.71
CA GLN A 102 18.49 -1.16 -0.61
C GLN A 102 19.40 -2.23 -0.02
N GLU A 103 18.95 -2.93 1.02
CA GLU A 103 19.71 -4.02 1.61
C GLU A 103 19.90 -5.19 0.65
N HIS A 104 18.90 -5.45 -0.18
CA HIS A 104 18.94 -6.55 -1.14
C HIS A 104 19.91 -6.25 -2.29
N ASN A 105 19.98 -5.00 -2.71
CA ASN A 105 20.90 -4.57 -3.77
C ASN A 105 22.28 -4.31 -3.16
#